data_1ed618e27f26f5af760f099a58334687
#
_entry.id   1ed618e27f26f5af760f099a58334687
#
_cell.length_a   1.000
_cell.length_b   1.000
_cell.length_c   1.000
_cell.angle_alpha   90.00
_cell.angle_beta   90.00
_cell.angle_gamma   90.00
#
_symmetry.space_group_name_H-M   'P 1'
#
loop_
_entity.id
_entity.type
_entity.pdbx_description
1 polymer ?
#
loop_
_entity_poly.entity_id
_entity_poly.type
_entity_poly.pdbx_seq_one_letter_code
_entity_poly.pdbx_strand_id
1 'polypeptide(L)'
;MKILVAEDDHVLRRVIARSLRSLGHMVLEAADGEEAWLRLRAESIRIVISDWVMPAPNGLELCRRIRQDPSARYVYFILLTVRDATEANKHEAADAGVDDFLTKPLNSSELWLRLRVAERLIAATARVRELESLLPICTYCKKVRGDGDYWQQIESYLREHTDSKLSHSICPDCYQNVIIPQMRADGIRPPAS
;
A
#
# COMPACT_ATOMS: atom_id res chain seq x y z
N MET A 1 4.14 -4.39 -14.64
CA MET A 1 4.06 -4.23 -13.16
C MET A 1 5.04 -5.19 -12.50
N LYS A 2 5.31 -5.02 -11.16
CA LYS A 2 6.04 -6.02 -10.37
C LYS A 2 5.06 -7.04 -9.81
N ILE A 3 5.32 -8.32 -10.04
CA ILE A 3 4.52 -9.46 -9.58
C ILE A 3 5.43 -10.37 -8.78
N LEU A 4 4.97 -10.83 -7.62
CA LEU A 4 5.63 -11.84 -6.82
C LEU A 4 4.98 -13.19 -7.05
N VAL A 5 5.78 -14.20 -7.30
CA VAL A 5 5.37 -15.60 -7.41
C VAL A 5 5.95 -16.35 -6.22
N ALA A 6 5.08 -16.89 -5.37
CA ALA A 6 5.43 -17.75 -4.24
C ALA A 6 4.98 -19.19 -4.55
N GLU A 7 5.91 -20.08 -4.72
CA GLU A 7 5.71 -21.49 -5.10
C GLU A 7 6.92 -22.30 -4.69
N ASP A 8 6.76 -23.37 -3.96
CA ASP A 8 7.87 -24.19 -3.46
C ASP A 8 8.45 -25.09 -4.55
N ASP A 9 7.63 -25.58 -5.49
CA ASP A 9 8.13 -26.30 -6.68
C ASP A 9 8.89 -25.34 -7.61
N HIS A 10 10.21 -25.52 -7.67
CA HIS A 10 11.10 -24.67 -8.48
C HIS A 10 10.81 -24.72 -9.98
N VAL A 11 10.30 -25.84 -10.51
CA VAL A 11 9.98 -25.98 -11.94
C VAL A 11 8.72 -25.18 -12.24
N LEU A 12 7.67 -25.39 -11.45
CA LEU A 12 6.42 -24.69 -11.61
C LEU A 12 6.58 -23.18 -11.41
N ARG A 13 7.35 -22.76 -10.37
CA ARG A 13 7.67 -21.34 -10.12
C ARG A 13 8.32 -20.69 -11.35
N ARG A 14 9.30 -21.38 -11.98
CA ARG A 14 9.93 -20.87 -13.21
C ARG A 14 8.99 -20.80 -14.41
N VAL A 15 8.11 -21.78 -14.55
CA VAL A 15 7.09 -21.79 -15.63
C VAL A 15 6.16 -20.59 -15.48
N ILE A 16 5.64 -20.37 -14.28
CA ILE A 16 4.79 -19.21 -13.97
C ILE A 16 5.54 -17.90 -14.24
N ALA A 17 6.74 -17.78 -13.70
CA ALA A 17 7.55 -16.59 -13.86
C ALA A 17 7.87 -16.29 -15.35
N ARG A 18 8.14 -17.33 -16.14
CA ARG A 18 8.36 -17.19 -17.59
C ARG A 18 7.12 -16.68 -18.31
N SER A 19 5.95 -17.24 -18.00
CA SER A 19 4.67 -16.81 -18.57
C SER A 19 4.37 -15.35 -18.26
N LEU A 20 4.60 -14.92 -17.03
CA LEU A 20 4.41 -13.52 -16.60
C LEU A 20 5.39 -12.57 -17.28
N ARG A 21 6.65 -12.98 -17.43
CA ARG A 21 7.67 -12.17 -18.13
C ARG A 21 7.34 -12.02 -19.62
N SER A 22 6.79 -13.07 -20.25
CA SER A 22 6.35 -12.96 -21.67
C SER A 22 5.17 -12.00 -21.87
N LEU A 23 4.39 -11.75 -20.81
CA LEU A 23 3.33 -10.73 -20.77
C LEU A 23 3.85 -9.32 -20.42
N GLY A 24 5.17 -9.14 -20.28
CA GLY A 24 5.80 -7.83 -20.05
C GLY A 24 5.86 -7.42 -18.57
N HIS A 25 5.69 -8.36 -17.62
CA HIS A 25 5.78 -8.06 -16.20
C HIS A 25 7.19 -8.32 -15.64
N MET A 26 7.57 -7.55 -14.62
CA MET A 26 8.74 -7.86 -13.79
C MET A 26 8.33 -8.87 -12.73
N VAL A 27 9.06 -9.98 -12.63
CA VAL A 27 8.70 -11.07 -11.75
C VAL A 27 9.78 -11.32 -10.72
N LEU A 28 9.39 -11.27 -9.46
CA LEU A 28 10.15 -11.73 -8.30
C LEU A 28 9.65 -13.13 -7.94
N GLU A 29 10.56 -13.98 -7.52
CA GLU A 29 10.27 -15.38 -7.19
C GLU A 29 10.62 -15.63 -5.73
N ALA A 30 9.76 -16.37 -5.02
CA ALA A 30 9.97 -16.81 -3.66
C ALA A 30 9.70 -18.32 -3.57
N ALA A 31 10.51 -19.03 -2.81
CA ALA A 31 10.39 -20.47 -2.64
C ALA A 31 9.46 -20.89 -1.51
N ASP A 32 9.07 -19.93 -0.66
CA ASP A 32 8.18 -20.14 0.48
C ASP A 32 7.50 -18.82 0.85
N GLY A 33 6.59 -18.92 1.82
CA GLY A 33 5.82 -17.75 2.26
C GLY A 33 6.64 -16.73 3.06
N GLU A 34 7.71 -17.13 3.75
CA GLU A 34 8.56 -16.19 4.50
C GLU A 34 9.44 -15.37 3.54
N GLU A 35 10.06 -16.01 2.56
CA GLU A 35 10.77 -15.29 1.50
C GLU A 35 9.83 -14.35 0.75
N ALA A 36 8.60 -14.79 0.45
CA ALA A 36 7.58 -13.96 -0.19
C ALA A 36 7.25 -12.72 0.64
N TRP A 37 7.06 -12.88 1.94
CA TRP A 37 6.80 -11.77 2.86
C TRP A 37 7.95 -10.77 2.90
N LEU A 38 9.19 -11.25 3.04
CA LEU A 38 10.37 -10.38 3.07
C LEU A 38 10.52 -9.56 1.78
N ARG A 39 10.32 -10.20 0.62
CA ARG A 39 10.36 -9.51 -0.67
C ARG A 39 9.24 -8.48 -0.81
N LEU A 40 8.05 -8.80 -0.35
CA LEU A 40 6.91 -7.89 -0.41
C LEU A 40 7.13 -6.62 0.43
N ARG A 41 7.81 -6.74 1.56
CA ARG A 41 8.17 -5.59 2.41
C ARG A 41 9.32 -4.75 1.85
N ALA A 42 10.26 -5.38 1.15
CA ALA A 42 11.42 -4.71 0.56
C ALA A 42 11.09 -4.01 -0.77
N GLU A 43 10.07 -4.49 -1.46
CA GLU A 43 9.78 -4.10 -2.84
C GLU A 43 8.35 -3.58 -2.99
N SER A 44 8.15 -2.65 -3.94
CA SER A 44 6.80 -2.14 -4.23
C SER A 44 6.00 -3.12 -5.10
N ILE A 45 5.63 -4.26 -4.52
CA ILE A 45 4.86 -5.32 -5.18
C ILE A 45 3.37 -5.04 -5.00
N ARG A 46 2.59 -5.25 -6.06
CA ARG A 46 1.14 -4.99 -6.07
C ARG A 46 0.30 -6.21 -6.45
N ILE A 47 0.92 -7.26 -6.96
CA ILE A 47 0.27 -8.53 -7.31
C ILE A 47 1.11 -9.65 -6.72
N VAL A 48 0.46 -10.56 -6.01
CA VAL A 48 1.03 -11.81 -5.52
C VAL A 48 0.28 -12.95 -6.15
N ILE A 49 1.03 -13.92 -6.69
CA ILE A 49 0.50 -15.22 -7.13
C ILE A 49 1.17 -16.25 -6.23
N SER A 50 0.40 -16.90 -5.37
CA SER A 50 0.91 -17.81 -4.37
C SER A 50 0.31 -19.19 -4.52
N ASP A 51 1.12 -20.22 -4.39
CA ASP A 51 0.58 -21.55 -4.15
C ASP A 51 -0.16 -21.58 -2.81
N TRP A 52 -1.18 -22.43 -2.75
CA TRP A 52 -1.91 -22.70 -1.52
C TRP A 52 -1.02 -23.44 -0.52
N VAL A 53 -0.39 -24.52 -1.00
CA VAL A 53 0.39 -25.44 -0.18
C VAL A 53 1.86 -25.19 -0.35
N MET A 54 2.47 -24.56 0.63
CA MET A 54 3.90 -24.31 0.73
C MET A 54 4.37 -24.55 2.17
N PRO A 55 5.68 -24.72 2.43
CA PRO A 55 6.22 -24.63 3.78
C PRO A 55 5.78 -23.34 4.49
N ALA A 56 5.54 -23.39 5.79
CA ALA A 56 4.99 -22.29 6.57
C ALA A 56 5.82 -20.99 6.47
N PRO A 57 5.16 -19.86 6.29
CA PRO A 57 3.71 -19.69 6.18
C PRO A 57 3.18 -20.16 4.82
N ASN A 58 2.05 -20.88 4.80
CA ASN A 58 1.36 -21.29 3.58
C ASN A 58 0.71 -20.07 2.85
N GLY A 59 0.12 -20.31 1.67
CA GLY A 59 -0.45 -19.23 0.87
C GLY A 59 -1.56 -18.44 1.58
N LEU A 60 -2.41 -19.09 2.36
CA LEU A 60 -3.47 -18.40 3.12
C LEU A 60 -2.92 -17.59 4.30
N GLU A 61 -1.96 -18.14 5.01
CA GLU A 61 -1.29 -17.44 6.11
C GLU A 61 -0.54 -16.21 5.60
N LEU A 62 0.13 -16.33 4.45
CA LEU A 62 0.76 -15.20 3.77
C LEU A 62 -0.28 -14.13 3.41
N CYS A 63 -1.43 -14.53 2.86
CA CYS A 63 -2.50 -13.60 2.53
C CYS A 63 -3.02 -12.87 3.77
N ARG A 64 -3.35 -13.59 4.85
CA ARG A 64 -3.79 -13.00 6.13
C ARG A 64 -2.77 -12.00 6.67
N ARG A 65 -1.48 -12.35 6.64
CA ARG A 65 -0.38 -11.48 7.09
C ARG A 65 -0.30 -10.19 6.27
N ILE A 66 -0.51 -10.26 4.95
CA ILE A 66 -0.57 -9.09 4.07
C ILE A 66 -1.78 -8.20 4.41
N ARG A 67 -2.95 -8.79 4.67
CA ARG A 67 -4.18 -8.05 5.00
C ARG A 67 -4.13 -7.37 6.36
N GLN A 68 -3.38 -7.93 7.30
CA GLN A 68 -3.20 -7.40 8.66
C GLN A 68 -2.16 -6.29 8.76
N ASP A 69 -1.35 -6.05 7.73
CA ASP A 69 -0.37 -4.96 7.74
C ASP A 69 -1.04 -3.61 7.42
N PRO A 70 -1.25 -2.71 8.41
CA PRO A 70 -1.94 -1.44 8.20
C PRO A 70 -1.15 -0.47 7.32
N SER A 71 0.16 -0.69 7.18
CA SER A 71 1.04 0.11 6.33
C SER A 71 1.03 -0.34 4.87
N ALA A 72 0.52 -1.54 4.60
CA ALA A 72 0.55 -2.13 3.27
C ALA A 72 -0.40 -1.39 2.32
N ARG A 73 0.11 -1.08 1.14
CA ARG A 73 -0.76 -0.70 0.02
C ARG A 73 -1.54 -1.93 -0.41
N TYR A 74 -2.73 -1.73 -0.95
CA TYR A 74 -3.53 -2.84 -1.46
C TYR A 74 -2.72 -3.72 -2.44
N VAL A 75 -2.65 -5.01 -2.13
CA VAL A 75 -1.98 -6.06 -2.92
C VAL A 75 -3.06 -7.01 -3.43
N TYR A 76 -3.15 -7.17 -4.74
CA TYR A 76 -4.04 -8.15 -5.34
C TYR A 76 -3.44 -9.53 -5.18
N PHE A 77 -4.16 -10.43 -4.50
CA PHE A 77 -3.66 -11.75 -4.15
C PHE A 77 -4.40 -12.84 -4.93
N ILE A 78 -3.67 -13.57 -5.77
CA ILE A 78 -4.18 -14.70 -6.55
C ILE A 78 -3.65 -15.98 -5.91
N LEU A 79 -4.54 -16.88 -5.54
CA LEU A 79 -4.19 -18.17 -4.97
C LEU A 79 -4.20 -19.26 -6.06
N LEU A 80 -3.11 -20.02 -6.15
CA LEU A 80 -3.04 -21.18 -7.02
C LEU A 80 -3.62 -22.39 -6.29
N THR A 81 -4.54 -23.10 -6.94
CA THR A 81 -5.21 -24.26 -6.35
C THR A 81 -5.25 -25.42 -7.33
N VAL A 82 -5.34 -26.63 -6.80
CA VAL A 82 -5.70 -27.81 -7.61
C VAL A 82 -7.20 -27.81 -7.89
N ARG A 83 -7.62 -28.53 -8.95
CA ARG A 83 -9.00 -28.54 -9.46
C ARG A 83 -10.08 -28.92 -8.43
N ASP A 84 -9.70 -29.64 -7.38
CA ASP A 84 -10.63 -30.22 -6.39
C ASP A 84 -10.75 -29.39 -5.10
N ALA A 85 -10.55 -28.07 -5.18
CA ALA A 85 -10.79 -27.21 -4.04
C ALA A 85 -12.27 -27.28 -3.63
N THR A 86 -12.52 -27.77 -2.43
CA THR A 86 -13.88 -27.86 -1.87
C THR A 86 -14.48 -26.48 -1.64
N GLU A 87 -15.81 -26.40 -1.57
CA GLU A 87 -16.48 -25.13 -1.22
C GLU A 87 -15.98 -24.56 0.13
N ALA A 88 -15.72 -25.44 1.11
CA ALA A 88 -15.14 -25.04 2.40
C ALA A 88 -13.77 -24.34 2.22
N ASN A 89 -12.91 -24.86 1.35
CA ASN A 89 -11.61 -24.27 1.04
C ASN A 89 -11.76 -22.88 0.39
N LYS A 90 -12.75 -22.72 -0.51
CA LYS A 90 -13.02 -21.43 -1.15
C LYS A 90 -13.50 -20.38 -0.16
N HIS A 91 -14.36 -20.76 0.80
CA HIS A 91 -14.80 -19.89 1.88
C HIS A 91 -13.64 -19.48 2.77
N GLU A 92 -12.79 -20.44 3.17
CA GLU A 92 -11.61 -20.14 3.99
C GLU A 92 -10.66 -19.15 3.29
N ALA A 93 -10.47 -19.29 1.99
CA ALA A 93 -9.62 -18.38 1.24
C ALA A 93 -10.26 -16.98 1.06
N ALA A 94 -11.57 -16.91 0.88
CA ALA A 94 -12.29 -15.64 0.85
C ALA A 94 -12.18 -14.91 2.21
N ASP A 95 -12.35 -15.64 3.32
CA ASP A 95 -12.19 -15.09 4.68
C ASP A 95 -10.73 -14.66 4.95
N ALA A 96 -9.76 -15.31 4.34
CA ALA A 96 -8.35 -14.90 4.38
C ALA A 96 -8.07 -13.62 3.56
N GLY A 97 -9.03 -13.18 2.72
CA GLY A 97 -8.91 -12.00 1.88
C GLY A 97 -8.23 -12.25 0.54
N VAL A 98 -8.29 -13.48 0.01
CA VAL A 98 -7.85 -13.81 -1.36
C VAL A 98 -8.77 -13.11 -2.35
N ASP A 99 -8.20 -12.45 -3.35
CA ASP A 99 -8.97 -11.70 -4.36
C ASP A 99 -9.39 -12.58 -5.53
N ASP A 100 -8.60 -13.60 -5.87
CA ASP A 100 -8.86 -14.44 -7.02
C ASP A 100 -8.16 -15.81 -6.92
N PHE A 101 -8.58 -16.74 -7.79
CA PHE A 101 -8.03 -18.09 -7.87
C PHE A 101 -7.60 -18.42 -9.28
N LEU A 102 -6.53 -19.21 -9.39
CA LEU A 102 -6.12 -19.85 -10.63
C LEU A 102 -5.91 -21.35 -10.38
N THR A 103 -6.45 -22.18 -11.26
CA THR A 103 -6.30 -23.63 -11.18
C THR A 103 -5.03 -24.11 -11.87
N LYS A 104 -4.35 -25.05 -11.23
CA LYS A 104 -3.23 -25.80 -11.84
C LYS A 104 -3.78 -26.93 -12.74
N PRO A 105 -3.24 -27.15 -13.96
CA PRO A 105 -2.18 -26.42 -14.61
C PRO A 105 -2.63 -25.06 -15.13
N LEU A 106 -1.72 -24.07 -15.07
CA LEU A 106 -2.02 -22.69 -15.42
C LEU A 106 -2.35 -22.53 -16.92
N ASN A 107 -3.47 -21.89 -17.19
CA ASN A 107 -3.86 -21.47 -18.52
C ASN A 107 -3.40 -20.01 -18.75
N SER A 108 -2.59 -19.78 -19.80
CA SER A 108 -2.05 -18.45 -20.09
C SER A 108 -3.13 -17.39 -20.39
N SER A 109 -4.23 -17.79 -21.03
CA SER A 109 -5.35 -16.87 -21.32
C SER A 109 -6.11 -16.49 -20.05
N GLU A 110 -6.31 -17.44 -19.14
CA GLU A 110 -6.92 -17.17 -17.84
C GLU A 110 -6.02 -16.28 -16.99
N LEU A 111 -4.73 -16.60 -16.89
CA LEU A 111 -3.74 -15.78 -16.20
C LEU A 111 -3.76 -14.34 -16.71
N TRP A 112 -3.72 -14.14 -18.03
CA TRP A 112 -3.77 -12.82 -18.64
C TRP A 112 -5.06 -12.07 -18.24
N LEU A 113 -6.21 -12.73 -18.29
CA LEU A 113 -7.50 -12.10 -17.94
C LEU A 113 -7.53 -11.65 -16.47
N ARG A 114 -7.06 -12.52 -15.54
CA ARG A 114 -6.99 -12.19 -14.10
C ARG A 114 -6.05 -11.01 -13.84
N LEU A 115 -4.90 -10.99 -14.51
CA LEU A 115 -3.97 -9.85 -14.40
C LEU A 115 -4.60 -8.53 -14.88
N ARG A 116 -5.38 -8.54 -15.95
CA ARG A 116 -6.10 -7.33 -16.42
C ARG A 116 -7.14 -6.83 -15.41
N VAL A 117 -7.81 -7.74 -14.71
CA VAL A 117 -8.73 -7.38 -13.60
C VAL A 117 -7.93 -6.79 -12.43
N ALA A 118 -6.85 -7.45 -12.03
CA ALA A 118 -5.96 -6.99 -10.96
C ALA A 118 -5.42 -5.58 -11.23
N GLU A 119 -4.92 -5.32 -12.44
CA GLU A 119 -4.41 -4.00 -12.84
C GLU A 119 -5.46 -2.90 -12.71
N ARG A 120 -6.70 -3.16 -13.15
CA ARG A 120 -7.80 -2.20 -13.03
C ARG A 120 -8.16 -1.91 -11.58
N LEU A 121 -8.24 -2.94 -10.74
CA LEU A 121 -8.58 -2.77 -9.33
C LEU A 121 -7.48 -2.03 -8.57
N ILE A 122 -6.21 -2.36 -8.84
CA ILE A 122 -5.06 -1.65 -8.26
C ILE A 122 -5.06 -0.17 -8.66
N ALA A 123 -5.36 0.14 -9.91
CA ALA A 123 -5.44 1.52 -10.37
C ALA A 123 -6.61 2.27 -9.71
N ALA A 124 -7.78 1.63 -9.57
CA ALA A 124 -8.94 2.22 -8.91
C ALA A 124 -8.68 2.50 -7.42
N THR A 125 -8.11 1.54 -6.69
CA THR A 125 -7.78 1.70 -5.26
C THR A 125 -6.69 2.74 -5.03
N ALA A 126 -5.71 2.85 -5.94
CA ALA A 126 -4.70 3.91 -5.86
C ALA A 126 -5.32 5.30 -6.03
N ARG A 127 -6.28 5.44 -6.94
CA ARG A 127 -6.98 6.70 -7.20
C ARG A 127 -7.87 7.14 -6.03
N VAL A 128 -8.57 6.20 -5.39
CA VAL A 128 -9.34 6.48 -4.16
C VAL A 128 -8.41 7.01 -3.07
N ARG A 129 -7.30 6.33 -2.81
CA ARG A 129 -6.31 6.79 -1.81
C ARG A 129 -5.71 8.17 -2.13
N GLU A 130 -5.46 8.46 -3.39
CA GLU A 130 -4.97 9.78 -3.80
C GLU A 130 -5.99 10.88 -3.46
N LEU A 131 -7.28 10.63 -3.72
CA LEU A 131 -8.36 11.56 -3.37
C LEU A 131 -8.53 11.70 -1.85
N GLU A 132 -8.46 10.61 -1.11
CA GLU A 132 -8.53 10.61 0.37
C GLU A 132 -7.32 11.32 1.03
N SER A 133 -6.18 11.37 0.34
CA SER A 133 -4.98 12.08 0.83
C SER A 133 -5.04 13.59 0.66
N LEU A 134 -6.02 14.14 -0.07
CA LEU A 134 -6.19 15.57 -0.27
C LEU A 134 -6.86 16.19 0.96
N LEU A 135 -6.11 16.96 1.73
CA LEU A 135 -6.66 17.74 2.82
C LEU A 135 -7.25 19.05 2.29
N PRO A 136 -8.57 19.25 2.41
CA PRO A 136 -9.19 20.51 2.02
C PRO A 136 -8.71 21.61 2.98
N ILE A 137 -7.91 22.54 2.48
CA ILE A 137 -7.37 23.66 3.27
C ILE A 137 -7.96 25.00 2.80
N CYS A 138 -8.35 25.82 3.72
CA CYS A 138 -8.81 27.17 3.41
C CYS A 138 -7.66 28.02 2.86
N THR A 139 -7.86 28.61 1.69
CA THR A 139 -6.85 29.47 1.03
C THR A 139 -6.47 30.68 1.88
N TYR A 140 -7.42 31.23 2.66
CA TYR A 140 -7.22 32.44 3.47
C TYR A 140 -6.64 32.14 4.86
N CYS A 141 -7.37 31.38 5.69
CA CYS A 141 -7.02 31.19 7.09
C CYS A 141 -6.27 29.89 7.37
N LYS A 142 -6.01 29.06 6.34
CA LYS A 142 -5.26 27.79 6.42
C LYS A 142 -5.88 26.73 7.34
N LYS A 143 -7.13 26.91 7.77
CA LYS A 143 -7.85 25.84 8.47
C LYS A 143 -8.08 24.66 7.55
N VAL A 144 -8.07 23.47 8.11
CA VAL A 144 -8.35 22.20 7.43
C VAL A 144 -9.80 21.81 7.69
N ARG A 145 -10.51 21.33 6.67
CA ARG A 145 -11.84 20.76 6.83
C ARG A 145 -11.71 19.29 7.24
N GLY A 146 -12.16 18.98 8.45
CA GLY A 146 -12.20 17.61 8.98
C GLY A 146 -13.44 16.84 8.51
N ASP A 147 -13.50 15.57 8.92
CA ASP A 147 -14.66 14.71 8.72
C ASP A 147 -15.87 15.30 9.47
N GLY A 148 -16.94 15.62 8.79
CA GLY A 148 -18.13 16.25 9.40
C GLY A 148 -18.28 17.75 9.16
N ASP A 149 -17.61 18.29 8.13
CA ASP A 149 -17.77 19.68 7.62
C ASP A 149 -17.37 20.81 8.60
N TYR A 150 -16.62 20.53 9.67
CA TYR A 150 -16.10 21.57 10.53
C TYR A 150 -14.66 21.95 10.16
N TRP A 151 -14.31 23.23 10.36
CA TRP A 151 -13.00 23.79 10.06
C TRP A 151 -12.16 23.94 11.33
N GLN A 152 -11.00 23.28 11.40
CA GLN A 152 -10.08 23.35 12.53
C GLN A 152 -8.69 23.88 12.12
N GLN A 153 -7.90 24.29 13.09
CA GLN A 153 -6.52 24.66 12.84
C GLN A 153 -5.71 23.46 12.38
N ILE A 154 -4.77 23.67 11.45
CA ILE A 154 -3.96 22.59 10.90
C ILE A 154 -3.15 21.86 11.98
N GLU A 155 -2.71 22.58 13.01
CA GLU A 155 -1.97 22.02 14.15
C GLU A 155 -2.84 21.05 14.96
N SER A 156 -4.11 21.37 15.15
CA SER A 156 -5.08 20.49 15.83
C SER A 156 -5.34 19.24 15.01
N TYR A 157 -5.55 19.42 13.71
CA TYR A 157 -5.73 18.30 12.79
C TYR A 157 -4.54 17.34 12.81
N LEU A 158 -3.32 17.86 12.68
CA LEU A 158 -2.10 17.04 12.69
C LEU A 158 -1.92 16.29 14.02
N ARG A 159 -2.26 16.90 15.15
CA ARG A 159 -2.18 16.27 16.47
C ARG A 159 -3.17 15.11 16.62
N GLU A 160 -4.33 15.22 16.01
CA GLU A 160 -5.38 14.18 16.08
C GLU A 160 -5.15 13.03 15.11
N HIS A 161 -4.51 13.30 13.95
CA HIS A 161 -4.41 12.35 12.84
C HIS A 161 -2.99 11.83 12.59
N THR A 162 -1.99 12.33 13.32
CA THR A 162 -0.59 11.88 13.17
C THR A 162 0.09 11.80 14.53
N ASP A 163 1.16 11.00 14.64
CA ASP A 163 2.01 10.94 15.82
C ASP A 163 3.00 12.13 15.91
N SER A 164 2.84 13.14 15.06
CA SER A 164 3.75 14.26 14.96
C SER A 164 3.60 15.21 16.14
N LYS A 165 4.70 15.50 16.85
CA LYS A 165 4.77 16.51 17.89
C LYS A 165 5.21 17.83 17.26
N LEU A 166 4.37 18.86 17.36
CA LEU A 166 4.69 20.19 16.84
C LEU A 166 5.44 20.99 17.89
N SER A 167 6.59 21.57 17.52
CA SER A 167 7.29 22.61 18.26
C SER A 167 7.09 23.95 17.57
N HIS A 168 6.94 25.01 18.34
CA HIS A 168 6.77 26.36 17.82
C HIS A 168 8.11 27.06 17.75
N SER A 169 8.43 27.62 16.57
CA SER A 169 9.59 28.48 16.35
C SER A 169 9.21 29.55 15.31
N ILE A 170 10.04 30.56 15.19
CA ILE A 170 9.87 31.63 14.20
C ILE A 170 10.89 31.39 13.09
N CYS A 171 10.42 31.26 11.85
CA CYS A 171 11.34 31.15 10.72
C CYS A 171 12.06 32.48 10.43
N PRO A 172 13.23 32.45 9.78
CA PRO A 172 14.02 33.66 9.51
C PRO A 172 13.22 34.75 8.78
N ASP A 173 12.39 34.40 7.81
CA ASP A 173 11.59 35.35 7.04
C ASP A 173 10.53 36.04 7.91
N CYS A 174 9.82 35.31 8.75
CA CYS A 174 8.87 35.89 9.70
C CYS A 174 9.57 36.72 10.74
N TYR A 175 10.74 36.31 11.21
CA TYR A 175 11.52 37.08 12.14
C TYR A 175 11.90 38.45 11.54
N GLN A 176 12.43 38.49 10.32
CA GLN A 176 12.82 39.70 9.62
C GLN A 176 11.64 40.60 9.24
N ASN A 177 10.59 40.01 8.67
CA ASN A 177 9.51 40.76 8.03
C ASN A 177 8.35 41.11 8.98
N VAL A 178 8.22 40.40 10.10
CA VAL A 178 7.11 40.58 11.04
C VAL A 178 7.65 41.02 12.43
N ILE A 179 8.54 40.20 13.03
CA ILE A 179 8.95 40.39 14.41
C ILE A 179 9.83 41.65 14.58
N ILE A 180 10.87 41.82 13.73
CA ILE A 180 11.74 43.00 13.82
C ILE A 180 10.98 44.32 13.63
N PRO A 181 10.08 44.45 12.60
CA PRO A 181 9.27 45.67 12.48
C PRO A 181 8.38 45.92 13.70
N GLN A 182 7.77 44.86 14.25
CA GLN A 182 6.92 44.95 15.44
C GLN A 182 7.69 45.38 16.67
N MET A 183 8.87 44.79 16.94
CA MET A 183 9.77 45.20 18.02
C MET A 183 10.17 46.67 17.91
N ARG A 184 10.47 47.14 16.69
CA ARG A 184 10.84 48.57 16.46
C ARG A 184 9.66 49.50 16.72
N ALA A 185 8.44 49.12 16.33
CA ALA A 185 7.23 49.90 16.60
C ALA A 185 6.95 50.02 18.11
N ASP A 186 7.25 48.97 18.87
CA ASP A 186 7.07 48.90 20.31
C ASP A 186 8.27 49.48 21.09
N GLY A 187 9.27 50.07 20.40
CA GLY A 187 10.45 50.67 21.01
C GLY A 187 11.49 49.66 21.52
N ILE A 188 11.36 48.39 21.16
CA ILE A 188 12.26 47.31 21.57
C ILE A 188 13.39 47.19 20.56
N ARG A 189 14.64 47.18 21.02
CA ARG A 189 15.80 47.00 20.16
C ARG A 189 15.97 45.51 19.80
N PRO A 190 15.94 45.11 18.53
CA PRO A 190 16.19 43.73 18.16
C PRO A 190 17.62 43.31 18.52
N PRO A 191 17.87 42.02 18.86
CA PRO A 191 19.22 41.53 19.12
C PRO A 191 20.12 41.72 17.90
N ALA A 192 21.42 41.99 18.14
CA ALA A 192 22.39 42.01 17.05
C ALA A 192 22.53 40.61 16.44
N SER A 193 22.49 40.53 15.12
CA SER A 193 22.64 39.31 14.34
C SER A 193 24.00 38.67 14.51
#